data_0fbc131711613091ed78d31b23cbc01d
#
_entry.id   0fbc131711613091ed78d31b23cbc01d
#
_cell.length_a   1.000
_cell.length_b   1.000
_cell.length_c   1.000
_cell.angle_alpha   90.00
_cell.angle_beta   90.00
_cell.angle_gamma   90.00
#
_symmetry.space_group_name_H-M   'P 1'
#
loop_
_entity.id
_entity.type
_entity.pdbx_description
1 polymer ?
#
loop_
_entity_poly.entity_id
_entity_poly.type
_entity_poly.pdbx_seq_one_letter_code
_entity_poly.pdbx_strand_id
1 'polypeptide(L)'
;MEYRYMIWNDLKKEFQFPRICETTEKGANKCLFNCIGNDARKDRFKIKKVEKEEAKRIVKELKQKYKADRIHTIIPNIDLKIILELVQKNDQGGE
;
A
#
# COMPACT_ATOMS: atom_id res chain seq x y z
N MET A 1 1.84 -19.45 -12.65
CA MET A 1 1.84 -18.50 -11.52
C MET A 1 1.20 -17.18 -11.93
N GLU A 2 0.37 -16.64 -11.05
CA GLU A 2 -0.21 -15.34 -11.28
C GLU A 2 0.61 -14.26 -10.61
N TYR A 3 0.72 -13.12 -11.25
CA TYR A 3 1.47 -11.97 -10.75
C TYR A 3 0.58 -10.74 -10.73
N ARG A 4 0.99 -9.78 -9.91
CA ARG A 4 0.38 -8.45 -9.86
C ARG A 4 1.47 -7.40 -9.98
N TYR A 5 1.09 -6.22 -10.46
CA TYR A 5 1.98 -5.08 -10.62
C TYR A 5 1.56 -4.01 -9.62
N MET A 6 2.49 -3.64 -8.77
CA MET A 6 2.28 -2.71 -7.66
C MET A 6 3.27 -1.56 -7.72
N ILE A 7 2.98 -0.50 -7.00
CA ILE A 7 3.81 0.71 -7.00
C ILE A 7 4.80 0.68 -5.84
N TRP A 8 6.06 0.85 -6.17
CA TRP A 8 7.18 0.92 -5.23
C TRP A 8 7.71 2.35 -5.19
N ASN A 9 7.80 2.94 -4.00
CA ASN A 9 8.46 4.23 -3.81
C ASN A 9 9.94 3.98 -3.50
N ASP A 10 10.79 4.28 -4.47
CA ASP A 10 12.22 4.00 -4.38
C ASP A 10 12.97 4.91 -3.41
N LEU A 11 12.43 6.09 -3.12
CA LEU A 11 13.01 6.98 -2.11
C LEU A 11 12.72 6.49 -0.70
N LYS A 12 11.48 6.08 -0.43
CA LYS A 12 11.07 5.58 0.88
C LYS A 12 11.33 4.10 1.08
N LYS A 13 11.69 3.38 0.00
CA LYS A 13 11.94 1.93 0.02
C LYS A 13 10.76 1.14 0.57
N GLU A 14 9.56 1.46 0.06
CA GLU A 14 8.33 0.79 0.47
C GLU A 14 7.31 0.77 -0.66
N PHE A 15 6.38 -0.19 -0.61
CA PHE A 15 5.22 -0.20 -1.48
C PHE A 15 4.23 0.87 -1.06
N GLN A 16 3.54 1.47 -2.04
CA GLN A 16 2.52 2.49 -1.82
C GLN A 16 1.33 2.25 -2.74
N PHE A 17 0.24 2.97 -2.52
CA PHE A 17 -0.99 2.88 -3.33
C PHE A 17 -1.58 1.46 -3.33
N PRO A 18 -2.14 1.01 -2.19
CA PRO A 18 -2.72 -0.35 -2.09
C PRO A 18 -3.87 -0.60 -3.07
N ARG A 19 -4.47 0.45 -3.62
CA ARG A 19 -5.52 0.32 -4.63
C ARG A 19 -4.97 -0.09 -6.00
N ILE A 20 -3.66 0.11 -6.22
CA ILE A 20 -3.02 -0.23 -7.49
C ILE A 20 -2.41 -1.62 -7.34
N CYS A 21 -3.15 -2.62 -7.77
CA CYS A 21 -2.75 -4.02 -7.75
C CYS A 21 -3.29 -4.64 -9.04
N GLU A 22 -2.59 -4.41 -10.14
CA GLU A 22 -3.07 -4.67 -11.48
C GLU A 22 -2.45 -5.93 -12.08
N THR A 23 -3.12 -6.48 -13.08
CA THR A 23 -2.64 -7.68 -13.76
C THR A 23 -1.60 -7.38 -14.84
N THR A 24 -1.45 -6.11 -15.21
CA THR A 24 -0.47 -5.69 -16.22
C THR A 24 0.30 -4.47 -15.73
N GLU A 25 1.54 -4.35 -16.21
CA GLU A 25 2.38 -3.18 -15.92
C GLU A 25 1.77 -1.90 -16.48
N LYS A 26 1.23 -1.97 -17.69
CA LYS A 26 0.57 -0.84 -18.34
C LYS A 26 -0.64 -0.36 -17.53
N GLY A 27 -1.44 -1.30 -17.01
CA GLY A 27 -2.58 -0.98 -16.16
C GLY A 27 -2.16 -0.28 -14.88
N ALA A 28 -1.10 -0.78 -14.22
CA ALA A 28 -0.57 -0.17 -13.00
C ALA A 28 -0.07 1.25 -13.25
N ASN A 29 0.65 1.46 -14.35
CA ASN A 29 1.17 2.77 -14.72
C ASN A 29 0.04 3.77 -14.98
N LYS A 30 -1.01 3.34 -15.68
CA LYS A 30 -2.19 4.16 -15.96
C LYS A 30 -2.91 4.55 -14.66
N CYS A 31 -3.07 3.60 -13.75
CA CYS A 31 -3.69 3.88 -12.45
C CYS A 31 -2.88 4.87 -11.63
N LEU A 32 -1.55 4.73 -11.63
CA LEU A 32 -0.67 5.65 -10.94
C LEU A 32 -0.81 7.07 -11.50
N PHE A 33 -0.81 7.20 -12.84
CA PHE A 33 -0.98 8.49 -13.49
C PHE A 33 -2.34 9.12 -13.12
N ASN A 34 -3.40 8.32 -13.07
CA ASN A 34 -4.74 8.81 -12.68
C ASN A 34 -4.77 9.28 -11.22
N CYS A 35 -3.96 8.70 -10.35
CA CYS A 35 -3.92 9.07 -8.93
C CYS A 35 -3.11 10.34 -8.67
N ILE A 36 -1.95 10.49 -9.31
CA ILE A 36 -1.00 11.56 -9.00
C ILE A 36 -0.60 12.43 -10.19
N GLY A 37 -1.17 12.17 -11.36
CA GLY A 37 -0.92 12.98 -12.55
C GLY A 37 0.55 12.96 -13.00
N ASN A 38 1.11 14.12 -13.26
CA ASN A 38 2.48 14.26 -13.76
C ASN A 38 3.55 13.76 -12.76
N ASP A 39 3.21 13.67 -11.48
CA ASP A 39 4.14 13.11 -10.48
C ASP A 39 4.44 11.63 -10.72
N ALA A 40 3.60 10.93 -11.47
CA ALA A 40 3.84 9.54 -11.85
C ALA A 40 5.10 9.36 -12.72
N ARG A 41 5.55 10.43 -13.38
CA ARG A 41 6.73 10.41 -14.25
C ARG A 41 8.04 10.64 -13.51
N LYS A 42 7.97 10.93 -12.19
CA LYS A 42 9.18 11.12 -11.39
C LYS A 42 9.80 9.76 -11.08
N ASP A 43 11.12 9.71 -11.06
CA ASP A 43 11.89 8.48 -10.90
C ASP A 43 11.70 7.78 -9.55
N ARG A 44 11.05 8.45 -8.59
CA ARG A 44 10.82 7.88 -7.26
C ARG A 44 9.83 6.71 -7.26
N PHE A 45 8.98 6.60 -8.27
CA PHE A 45 8.00 5.52 -8.37
C PHE A 45 8.41 4.51 -9.43
N LYS A 46 8.36 3.24 -9.05
CA LYS A 46 8.63 2.12 -9.94
C LYS A 46 7.51 1.11 -9.84
N ILE A 47 7.26 0.39 -10.93
CA ILE A 47 6.28 -0.68 -10.95
C ILE A 47 7.00 -1.99 -10.71
N LYS A 48 6.61 -2.70 -9.64
CA LYS A 48 7.20 -4.00 -9.32
C LYS A 48 6.22 -5.12 -9.56
N LYS A 49 6.72 -6.20 -10.17
CA LYS A 49 6.00 -7.43 -10.38
C LYS A 49 6.10 -8.29 -9.13
N VAL A 50 4.96 -8.70 -8.58
CA VAL A 50 4.88 -9.45 -7.32
C VAL A 50 3.94 -10.64 -7.51
N GLU A 51 4.22 -11.76 -6.88
CA GLU A 51 3.30 -12.90 -6.88
C GLU A 51 1.97 -12.49 -6.24
N LYS A 52 0.88 -13.05 -6.77
CA LYS A 52 -0.48 -12.71 -6.34
C LYS A 52 -0.67 -12.81 -4.83
N GLU A 53 -0.19 -13.89 -4.21
CA GLU A 53 -0.34 -14.09 -2.76
C GLU A 53 0.47 -13.07 -1.96
N GLU A 54 1.68 -12.77 -2.41
CA GLU A 54 2.53 -11.74 -1.82
C GLU A 54 1.87 -10.35 -1.96
N ALA A 55 1.27 -10.09 -3.12
CA ALA A 55 0.57 -8.83 -3.37
C ALA A 55 -0.61 -8.65 -2.41
N LYS A 56 -1.37 -9.70 -2.14
CA LYS A 56 -2.47 -9.66 -1.17
C LYS A 56 -1.97 -9.29 0.22
N ARG A 57 -0.85 -9.88 0.64
CA ARG A 57 -0.24 -9.59 1.94
C ARG A 57 0.21 -8.13 2.02
N ILE A 58 0.87 -7.64 0.97
CA ILE A 58 1.35 -6.25 0.91
C ILE A 58 0.17 -5.27 0.98
N VAL A 59 -0.89 -5.52 0.21
CA VAL A 59 -2.10 -4.67 0.22
C VAL A 59 -2.72 -4.61 1.61
N LYS A 60 -2.84 -5.76 2.28
CA LYS A 60 -3.39 -5.83 3.63
C LYS A 60 -2.55 -5.02 4.62
N GLU A 61 -1.23 -5.19 4.59
CA GLU A 61 -0.31 -4.47 5.47
C GLU A 61 -0.37 -2.96 5.23
N LEU A 62 -0.41 -2.52 3.97
CA LEU A 62 -0.51 -1.10 3.64
C LEU A 62 -1.80 -0.48 4.14
N LYS A 63 -2.93 -1.17 3.97
CA LYS A 63 -4.23 -0.69 4.46
C LYS A 63 -4.25 -0.56 5.97
N GLN A 64 -3.67 -1.52 6.68
CA GLN A 64 -3.56 -1.48 8.14
C GLN A 64 -2.68 -0.30 8.59
N LYS A 65 -1.55 -0.11 7.92
CA LYS A 65 -0.63 1.00 8.23
C LYS A 65 -1.31 2.35 8.04
N TYR A 66 -2.00 2.56 6.93
CA TYR A 66 -2.68 3.83 6.66
C TYR A 66 -3.81 4.08 7.65
N LYS A 67 -4.54 3.04 8.03
CA LYS A 67 -5.58 3.14 9.05
C LYS A 67 -4.99 3.53 10.40
N ALA A 68 -3.87 2.91 10.79
CA ALA A 68 -3.18 3.22 12.04
C ALA A 68 -2.64 4.66 12.04
N ASP A 69 -2.06 5.11 10.93
CA ASP A 69 -1.56 6.48 10.78
C ASP A 69 -2.69 7.50 10.92
N ARG A 70 -3.86 7.20 10.35
CA ARG A 70 -5.03 8.07 10.45
C ARG A 70 -5.51 8.18 11.90
N ILE A 71 -5.58 7.07 12.61
CA ILE A 71 -5.98 7.06 14.03
C ILE A 71 -4.95 7.84 14.86
N HIS A 72 -3.66 7.64 14.59
CA HIS A 72 -2.59 8.34 15.29
C HIS A 72 -2.64 9.85 15.08
N THR A 73 -3.11 10.31 13.91
CA THR A 73 -3.31 11.73 13.65
C THR A 73 -4.41 12.32 14.53
N ILE A 74 -5.46 11.53 14.79
CA ILE A 74 -6.58 11.95 15.65
C ILE A 74 -6.22 11.85 17.13
N ILE A 75 -5.48 10.81 17.53
CA ILE A 75 -5.10 10.53 18.91
C ILE A 75 -3.57 10.42 19.00
N PRO A 76 -2.83 11.54 18.95
CA PRO A 76 -1.37 11.50 18.87
C PRO A 76 -0.67 11.04 20.16
N ASN A 77 -1.38 10.99 21.27
CA ASN A 77 -0.79 10.61 22.56
C ASN A 77 -0.63 9.09 22.74
N ILE A 78 -1.21 8.29 21.84
CA ILE A 78 -1.11 6.83 21.88
C ILE A 78 0.05 6.39 20.99
N ASP A 79 0.87 5.44 21.47
CA ASP A 79 1.97 4.87 20.69
C ASP A 79 1.43 4.22 19.41
N LEU A 80 2.06 4.54 18.28
CA LEU A 80 1.66 4.02 16.98
C LEU A 80 1.68 2.49 16.96
N LYS A 81 2.62 1.84 17.67
CA LYS A 81 2.67 0.39 17.76
C LYS A 81 1.41 -0.20 18.39
N ILE A 82 0.87 0.46 19.42
CA ILE A 82 -0.36 0.03 20.08
C ILE A 82 -1.53 0.14 19.12
N ILE A 83 -1.62 1.25 18.40
CA ILE A 83 -2.67 1.48 17.39
C ILE A 83 -2.61 0.40 16.31
N LEU A 84 -1.40 0.11 15.81
CA LEU A 84 -1.20 -0.89 14.77
C LEU A 84 -1.63 -2.29 15.25
N GLU A 85 -1.29 -2.66 16.47
CA GLU A 85 -1.73 -3.93 17.06
C GLU A 85 -3.25 -4.03 17.15
N LEU A 86 -3.91 -2.96 17.58
CA LEU A 86 -5.37 -2.91 17.66
C LEU A 86 -6.03 -3.03 16.29
N VAL A 87 -5.49 -2.38 15.28
CA VAL A 87 -5.99 -2.47 13.90
C VAL A 87 -5.84 -3.88 13.37
N GLN A 88 -4.69 -4.52 13.59
CA GLN A 88 -4.44 -5.89 13.15
C GLN A 88 -5.37 -6.87 13.84
N LYS A 89 -5.59 -6.70 15.15
CA LYS A 89 -6.49 -7.55 15.92
C LYS A 89 -7.94 -7.44 15.44
N ASN A 90 -8.40 -6.23 15.14
CA ASN A 90 -9.75 -6.02 14.62
C ASN A 90 -9.93 -6.65 13.25
N ASP A 91 -8.92 -6.56 12.38
CA ASP A 91 -8.98 -7.19 11.07
C ASP A 91 -9.07 -8.71 11.17
N GLN A 92 -8.37 -9.31 12.14
CA GLN A 92 -8.43 -10.75 12.39
C GLN A 92 -9.79 -11.16 12.98
N GLY A 93 -10.36 -10.34 13.85
CA GLY A 93 -11.63 -10.60 14.47
C GLY A 93 -12.83 -10.36 13.56
N GLY A 94 -12.65 -9.63 12.47
CA GLY A 94 -13.70 -9.31 11.50
C GLY A 94 -13.99 -10.39 10.48
N GLU A 95 -13.23 -11.45 10.52
CA GLU A 95 -13.46 -12.61 9.67
C GLU A 95 -14.42 -13.60 10.36
#